data_fa2f72b238ab9ad6a72af65fd8eeb738
#
_entry.id   fa2f72b238ab9ad6a72af65fd8eeb738
#
_cell.length_a   1.000
_cell.length_b   1.000
_cell.length_c   1.000
_cell.angle_alpha   90.00
_cell.angle_beta   90.00
_cell.angle_gamma   90.00
#
_symmetry.space_group_name_H-M   'P 1'
#
loop_
_entity.id
_entity.type
_entity.pdbx_description
1 polymer ?
#
loop_
_entity_poly.entity_id
_entity_poly.type
_entity_poly.pdbx_seq_one_letter_code
_entity_poly.pdbx_strand_id
1 'polypeptide(L)'
;MPNTSYPFTRDARAALINARGIAKQNGQPSIDSLALLLALLQLPKSHASAILTSLKVKVENLVARVAATIKLQAPQTSAGPAGKEGGLDLSTENESILNESLAEMKDRALNAIDEHILLVGMLRSPESKAGQILAQYGVTAEQVRESVRLINEASLVRRPIFSQSNAFVRATRHGVSPIFICLVLFTITMAGFLWFGIGNNPKLFMFTFIISGWLVSLCLHEFGHAVTAFWAGDESVEHKGYLTLNPLKYTHPIISIVIPLAMLLMGGIGFPGGAVYINIHALRKPRYRSLVSAAGPLANLIGLLVLALPFGKLPFDYFFSKAPLEFLMAVGFLALLQMVALFINLLPIPGLDGFGILEPFLPRELEFMRSLQSFGFLIIFLLLWTDSPISDFFWKNVWSAMDLISPNLSYFANEAVKLFFP
;
A
#
# COMPACT_ATOMS: atom_id res chain seq x y z
N MET A 1 28.23 -15.07 -12.18
CA MET A 1 27.36 -15.10 -10.98
C MET A 1 25.92 -15.23 -11.45
N PRO A 2 25.15 -16.23 -11.05
CA PRO A 2 23.73 -16.24 -11.36
C PRO A 2 23.05 -15.14 -10.56
N ASN A 3 22.40 -14.24 -11.29
CA ASN A 3 21.70 -13.07 -10.76
C ASN A 3 20.32 -13.48 -10.18
N THR A 4 20.31 -14.36 -9.16
CA THR A 4 19.10 -14.75 -8.46
C THR A 4 18.83 -13.73 -7.35
N SER A 5 18.04 -12.71 -7.67
CA SER A 5 17.52 -11.78 -6.69
C SER A 5 16.51 -12.52 -5.80
N TYR A 6 16.93 -12.95 -4.60
CA TYR A 6 16.02 -13.53 -3.61
C TYR A 6 15.04 -12.46 -3.11
N PRO A 7 13.75 -12.73 -3.08
CA PRO A 7 12.74 -11.78 -2.58
C PRO A 7 12.73 -11.77 -1.05
N PHE A 8 13.51 -10.90 -0.43
CA PHE A 8 13.55 -10.73 1.02
C PHE A 8 12.60 -9.66 1.54
N THR A 9 12.01 -9.88 2.71
CA THR A 9 11.39 -8.82 3.50
C THR A 9 12.44 -7.81 3.98
N ARG A 10 12.00 -6.64 4.45
CA ARG A 10 12.91 -5.60 4.98
C ARG A 10 13.77 -6.13 6.13
N ASP A 11 13.18 -6.89 7.05
CA ASP A 11 13.86 -7.38 8.25
C ASP A 11 14.81 -8.53 7.94
N ALA A 12 14.44 -9.45 7.04
CA ALA A 12 15.34 -10.49 6.54
C ALA A 12 16.55 -9.89 5.80
N ARG A 13 16.34 -8.81 5.03
CA ARG A 13 17.43 -8.08 4.37
C ARG A 13 18.31 -7.36 5.38
N ALA A 14 17.73 -6.75 6.42
CA ALA A 14 18.50 -6.14 7.50
C ALA A 14 19.36 -7.17 8.26
N ALA A 15 18.83 -8.38 8.50
CA ALA A 15 19.59 -9.47 9.09
C ALA A 15 20.82 -9.86 8.26
N LEU A 16 20.67 -9.97 6.93
CA LEU A 16 21.80 -10.27 6.03
C LEU A 16 22.87 -9.18 6.04
N ILE A 17 22.47 -7.91 6.08
CA ILE A 17 23.40 -6.78 6.19
C ILE A 17 24.14 -6.82 7.53
N ASN A 18 23.42 -7.07 8.63
CA ASN A 18 24.03 -7.17 9.97
C ASN A 18 24.96 -8.40 10.06
N ALA A 19 24.57 -9.55 9.48
CA ALA A 19 25.40 -10.75 9.42
C ALA A 19 26.74 -10.48 8.73
N ARG A 20 26.74 -9.68 7.67
CA ARG A 20 27.96 -9.23 7.00
C ARG A 20 28.85 -8.40 7.92
N GLY A 21 28.26 -7.51 8.72
CA GLY A 21 28.98 -6.74 9.73
C GLY A 21 29.63 -7.65 10.78
N ILE A 22 28.88 -8.65 11.29
CA ILE A 22 29.35 -9.63 12.28
C ILE A 22 30.50 -10.46 11.70
N ALA A 23 30.36 -10.97 10.48
CA ALA A 23 31.40 -11.75 9.82
C ALA A 23 32.70 -10.93 9.65
N LYS A 24 32.60 -9.68 9.20
CA LYS A 24 33.71 -8.76 9.05
C LYS A 24 34.42 -8.46 10.38
N GLN A 25 33.68 -8.22 11.45
CA GLN A 25 34.21 -7.94 12.78
C GLN A 25 34.98 -9.13 13.36
N ASN A 26 34.62 -10.35 12.99
CA ASN A 26 35.25 -11.59 13.45
C ASN A 26 36.30 -12.16 12.45
N GLY A 27 36.67 -11.38 11.43
CA GLY A 27 37.70 -11.78 10.46
C GLY A 27 37.32 -12.99 9.58
N GLN A 28 36.02 -13.25 9.41
CA GLN A 28 35.54 -14.38 8.61
C GLN A 28 35.65 -14.05 7.11
N PRO A 29 36.05 -15.01 6.26
CA PRO A 29 36.21 -14.79 4.81
C PRO A 29 34.87 -14.70 4.07
N SER A 30 33.78 -15.22 4.66
CA SER A 30 32.41 -15.22 4.12
C SER A 30 31.39 -15.14 5.25
N ILE A 31 30.15 -14.82 4.90
CA ILE A 31 29.05 -14.84 5.85
C ILE A 31 28.64 -16.30 6.07
N ASP A 32 28.77 -16.81 7.28
CA ASP A 32 28.33 -18.15 7.68
C ASP A 32 26.92 -18.15 8.31
N SER A 33 26.36 -19.34 8.57
CA SER A 33 25.03 -19.51 9.16
C SER A 33 24.93 -18.98 10.59
N LEU A 34 26.02 -19.01 11.35
CA LEU A 34 26.06 -18.52 12.73
C LEU A 34 25.96 -17.00 12.77
N ALA A 35 26.69 -16.30 11.89
CA ALA A 35 26.60 -14.85 11.74
C ALA A 35 25.17 -14.44 11.34
N LEU A 36 24.53 -15.20 10.43
CA LEU A 36 23.16 -14.94 10.01
C LEU A 36 22.16 -15.18 11.16
N LEU A 37 22.30 -16.27 11.90
CA LEU A 37 21.43 -16.54 13.08
C LEU A 37 21.60 -15.46 14.14
N LEU A 38 22.84 -15.07 14.46
CA LEU A 38 23.10 -14.02 15.45
C LEU A 38 22.47 -12.70 15.03
N ALA A 39 22.61 -12.33 13.75
CA ALA A 39 22.00 -11.12 13.20
C ALA A 39 20.47 -11.13 13.29
N LEU A 40 19.82 -12.27 12.98
CA LEU A 40 18.36 -12.43 13.14
C LEU A 40 17.93 -12.22 14.59
N LEU A 41 18.64 -12.79 15.55
CA LEU A 41 18.30 -12.71 16.97
C LEU A 41 18.55 -11.32 17.58
N GLN A 42 19.42 -10.51 16.98
CA GLN A 42 19.76 -9.16 17.44
C GLN A 42 18.90 -8.05 16.80
N LEU A 43 18.01 -8.37 15.87
CA LEU A 43 17.10 -7.38 15.29
C LEU A 43 16.15 -6.81 16.36
N PRO A 44 15.89 -5.49 16.37
CA PRO A 44 14.88 -4.89 17.22
C PRO A 44 13.50 -5.51 16.92
N LYS A 45 12.82 -6.07 17.94
CA LYS A 45 11.54 -6.77 17.80
C LYS A 45 11.59 -7.97 16.84
N SER A 46 12.68 -8.73 16.86
CA SER A 46 12.86 -9.90 16.00
C SER A 46 11.72 -10.91 16.15
N HIS A 47 11.09 -11.24 15.03
CA HIS A 47 10.10 -12.31 14.97
C HIS A 47 10.76 -13.67 15.23
N ALA A 48 12.00 -13.87 14.81
CA ALA A 48 12.78 -15.07 15.11
C ALA A 48 12.93 -15.27 16.62
N SER A 49 13.28 -14.21 17.38
CA SER A 49 13.36 -14.25 18.84
C SER A 49 12.02 -14.54 19.50
N ALA A 50 10.93 -13.98 19.00
CA ALA A 50 9.57 -14.23 19.51
C ALA A 50 9.15 -15.70 19.30
N ILE A 51 9.43 -16.27 18.12
CA ILE A 51 9.15 -17.66 17.80
C ILE A 51 9.94 -18.58 18.73
N LEU A 52 11.25 -18.37 18.88
CA LEU A 52 12.10 -19.20 19.76
C LEU A 52 11.68 -19.09 21.23
N THR A 53 11.27 -17.91 21.69
CA THR A 53 10.71 -17.71 23.03
C THR A 53 9.41 -18.51 23.22
N SER A 54 8.54 -18.55 22.22
CA SER A 54 7.30 -19.35 22.27
C SER A 54 7.58 -20.85 22.36
N LEU A 55 8.70 -21.29 21.81
CA LEU A 55 9.23 -22.67 21.89
C LEU A 55 10.00 -22.93 23.19
N LYS A 56 9.92 -22.02 24.19
CA LYS A 56 10.60 -22.10 25.49
C LYS A 56 12.15 -22.09 25.40
N VAL A 57 12.72 -21.63 24.29
CA VAL A 57 14.15 -21.41 24.15
C VAL A 57 14.53 -20.11 24.86
N LYS A 58 15.51 -20.16 25.74
CA LYS A 58 16.11 -18.97 26.36
C LYS A 58 17.01 -18.30 25.34
N VAL A 59 16.48 -17.31 24.60
CA VAL A 59 17.15 -16.62 23.49
C VAL A 59 18.49 -16.03 23.93
N GLU A 60 18.59 -15.48 25.13
CA GLU A 60 19.83 -14.92 25.69
C GLU A 60 20.96 -15.97 25.74
N ASN A 61 20.65 -17.19 26.17
CA ASN A 61 21.62 -18.29 26.22
C ASN A 61 22.02 -18.74 24.82
N LEU A 62 21.06 -18.77 23.89
CA LEU A 62 21.33 -19.09 22.48
C LEU A 62 22.25 -18.04 21.84
N VAL A 63 21.96 -16.77 22.04
CA VAL A 63 22.78 -15.64 21.55
C VAL A 63 24.19 -15.73 22.10
N ALA A 64 24.35 -15.96 23.42
CA ALA A 64 25.66 -16.10 24.07
C ALA A 64 26.43 -17.28 23.49
N ARG A 65 25.79 -18.43 23.27
CA ARG A 65 26.41 -19.63 22.69
C ARG A 65 26.85 -19.42 21.25
N VAL A 66 25.96 -18.84 20.40
CA VAL A 66 26.29 -18.56 19.01
C VAL A 66 27.46 -17.57 18.92
N ALA A 67 27.44 -16.50 19.71
CA ALA A 67 28.50 -15.51 19.76
C ALA A 67 29.85 -16.10 20.20
N ALA A 68 29.85 -17.00 21.23
CA ALA A 68 31.04 -17.72 21.68
C ALA A 68 31.59 -18.64 20.57
N THR A 69 30.70 -19.34 19.86
CA THR A 69 31.12 -20.26 18.77
C THR A 69 31.75 -19.48 17.61
N ILE A 70 31.19 -18.32 17.25
CA ILE A 70 31.77 -17.42 16.22
C ILE A 70 33.21 -17.00 16.64
N LYS A 71 33.39 -16.57 17.89
CA LYS A 71 34.70 -16.15 18.40
C LYS A 71 35.75 -17.29 18.38
N LEU A 72 35.36 -18.52 18.69
CA LEU A 72 36.24 -19.70 18.65
C LEU A 72 36.63 -20.08 17.23
N GLN A 73 35.85 -19.73 16.23
CA GLN A 73 36.12 -20.01 14.81
C GLN A 73 36.89 -18.87 14.12
N ALA A 74 37.09 -17.74 14.80
CA ALA A 74 37.86 -16.63 14.26
C ALA A 74 39.33 -17.07 14.07
N PRO A 75 39.97 -16.81 12.91
CA PRO A 75 41.35 -17.15 12.67
C PRO A 75 42.27 -16.44 13.68
N GLN A 76 43.12 -17.21 14.37
CA GLN A 76 44.06 -16.68 15.38
C GLN A 76 45.26 -15.94 14.78
N THR A 77 45.30 -15.72 13.47
CA THR A 77 46.36 -15.02 12.77
C THR A 77 45.92 -13.68 12.23
N SER A 78 46.59 -12.65 12.70
CA SER A 78 46.51 -11.27 12.25
C SER A 78 46.78 -11.12 10.75
N ALA A 79 45.97 -10.28 10.12
CA ALA A 79 46.24 -9.52 8.90
C ALA A 79 46.74 -10.27 7.69
N GLY A 80 45.86 -10.93 6.95
CA GLY A 80 46.01 -11.07 5.50
C GLY A 80 45.60 -9.76 4.80
N PRO A 81 46.15 -9.42 3.60
CA PRO A 81 45.94 -8.15 2.95
C PRO A 81 44.46 -7.95 2.64
N ALA A 82 44.00 -6.73 2.87
CA ALA A 82 42.65 -6.26 2.51
C ALA A 82 42.31 -6.69 1.07
N GLY A 83 41.48 -7.72 0.95
CA GLY A 83 40.89 -8.13 -0.32
C GLY A 83 40.10 -6.97 -0.88
N LYS A 84 40.18 -6.81 -2.20
CA LYS A 84 39.52 -5.82 -3.04
C LYS A 84 38.14 -5.40 -2.48
N GLU A 85 37.78 -4.19 -2.69
CA GLU A 85 36.42 -3.58 -2.42
C GLU A 85 35.27 -4.31 -3.13
N GLY A 86 35.15 -5.61 -2.88
CA GLY A 86 34.07 -6.50 -3.30
C GLY A 86 33.45 -7.12 -2.06
N GLY A 87 32.13 -7.13 -1.99
CA GLY A 87 31.40 -7.59 -0.82
C GLY A 87 31.81 -8.99 -0.38
N LEU A 88 31.72 -9.26 0.93
CA LEU A 88 31.83 -10.63 1.46
C LEU A 88 30.79 -11.52 0.77
N ASP A 89 31.26 -12.62 0.19
CA ASP A 89 30.39 -13.61 -0.44
C ASP A 89 29.71 -14.47 0.64
N LEU A 90 28.55 -15.02 0.28
CA LEU A 90 27.88 -16.01 1.12
C LEU A 90 28.68 -17.30 1.15
N SER A 91 28.73 -17.97 2.30
CA SER A 91 29.26 -19.31 2.39
C SER A 91 28.37 -20.30 1.62
N THR A 92 28.92 -21.45 1.18
CA THR A 92 28.13 -22.54 0.56
C THR A 92 26.99 -23.00 1.47
N GLU A 93 27.21 -22.98 2.77
CA GLU A 93 26.21 -23.24 3.81
C GLU A 93 25.05 -22.28 3.73
N ASN A 94 25.29 -20.96 3.60
CA ASN A 94 24.23 -19.97 3.47
C ASN A 94 23.53 -20.01 2.11
N GLU A 95 24.20 -20.38 1.05
CA GLU A 95 23.57 -20.64 -0.25
C GLU A 95 22.56 -21.80 -0.14
N SER A 96 22.94 -22.88 0.55
CA SER A 96 22.03 -24.01 0.84
C SER A 96 20.82 -23.55 1.67
N ILE A 97 21.03 -22.76 2.72
CA ILE A 97 19.95 -22.18 3.56
C ILE A 97 18.99 -21.33 2.72
N LEU A 98 19.51 -20.48 1.84
CA LEU A 98 18.69 -19.63 1.00
C LEU A 98 17.90 -20.43 -0.04
N ASN A 99 18.47 -21.51 -0.58
CA ASN A 99 17.76 -22.39 -1.50
C ASN A 99 16.62 -23.13 -0.79
N GLU A 100 16.84 -23.66 0.43
CA GLU A 100 15.80 -24.26 1.26
C GLU A 100 14.73 -23.24 1.67
N SER A 101 15.14 -22.02 1.98
CA SER A 101 14.21 -20.91 2.29
C SER A 101 13.36 -20.54 1.07
N LEU A 102 13.93 -20.54 -0.13
CA LEU A 102 13.20 -20.28 -1.36
C LEU A 102 12.21 -21.41 -1.69
N ALA A 103 12.59 -22.67 -1.44
CA ALA A 103 11.69 -23.82 -1.59
C ALA A 103 10.51 -23.70 -0.61
N GLU A 104 10.76 -23.45 0.67
CA GLU A 104 9.72 -23.26 1.69
C GLU A 104 8.78 -22.10 1.35
N MET A 105 9.32 -20.97 0.87
CA MET A 105 8.55 -19.83 0.42
C MET A 105 7.59 -20.20 -0.72
N LYS A 106 8.07 -20.95 -1.71
CA LYS A 106 7.28 -21.41 -2.86
C LYS A 106 6.20 -22.42 -2.45
N ASP A 107 6.56 -23.40 -1.63
CA ASP A 107 5.64 -24.44 -1.13
C ASP A 107 4.46 -23.83 -0.35
N ARG A 108 4.69 -22.70 0.30
CA ARG A 108 3.69 -21.97 1.08
C ARG A 108 3.01 -20.83 0.33
N ALA A 109 3.32 -20.65 -0.95
CA ALA A 109 2.81 -19.56 -1.78
C ALA A 109 3.03 -18.16 -1.15
N LEU A 110 4.19 -17.93 -0.53
CA LEU A 110 4.59 -16.66 0.06
C LEU A 110 5.35 -15.82 -0.97
N ASN A 111 5.28 -14.50 -0.85
CA ASN A 111 5.88 -13.59 -1.82
C ASN A 111 7.31 -13.15 -1.48
N ALA A 112 7.76 -13.41 -0.27
CA ALA A 112 9.10 -13.02 0.18
C ALA A 112 9.60 -13.92 1.32
N ILE A 113 10.92 -14.05 1.40
CA ILE A 113 11.62 -14.73 2.48
C ILE A 113 11.69 -13.77 3.67
N ASP A 114 11.09 -14.16 4.78
CA ASP A 114 11.15 -13.45 6.05
C ASP A 114 11.99 -14.20 7.10
N GLU A 115 12.03 -13.68 8.35
CA GLU A 115 12.84 -14.24 9.42
C GLU A 115 12.48 -15.70 9.75
N HIS A 116 11.20 -16.06 9.74
CA HIS A 116 10.79 -17.43 10.09
C HIS A 116 11.13 -18.43 8.98
N ILE A 117 11.04 -18.01 7.71
CA ILE A 117 11.44 -18.84 6.57
C ILE A 117 12.97 -19.09 6.61
N LEU A 118 13.75 -18.07 6.99
CA LEU A 118 15.21 -18.25 7.18
C LEU A 118 15.51 -19.25 8.30
N LEU A 119 14.76 -19.20 9.43
CA LEU A 119 14.90 -20.22 10.50
C LEU A 119 14.57 -21.64 9.99
N VAL A 120 13.50 -21.78 9.20
CA VAL A 120 13.15 -23.07 8.60
C VAL A 120 14.23 -23.53 7.61
N GLY A 121 14.76 -22.62 6.78
CA GLY A 121 15.86 -22.92 5.88
C GLY A 121 17.10 -23.39 6.60
N MET A 122 17.49 -22.76 7.73
CA MET A 122 18.60 -23.21 8.58
C MET A 122 18.39 -24.63 9.13
N LEU A 123 17.17 -24.93 9.58
CA LEU A 123 16.81 -26.24 10.16
C LEU A 123 16.70 -27.36 9.09
N ARG A 124 16.40 -27.01 7.85
CA ARG A 124 16.32 -27.96 6.73
C ARG A 124 17.65 -28.20 6.03
N SER A 125 18.59 -27.28 6.14
CA SER A 125 19.92 -27.42 5.53
C SER A 125 20.81 -28.32 6.41
N PRO A 126 21.23 -29.51 5.93
CA PRO A 126 22.01 -30.45 6.74
C PRO A 126 23.37 -29.92 7.16
N GLU A 127 23.96 -29.05 6.34
CA GLU A 127 25.28 -28.45 6.55
C GLU A 127 25.22 -27.23 7.48
N SER A 128 24.03 -26.75 7.84
CA SER A 128 23.84 -25.54 8.65
C SER A 128 24.26 -25.72 10.09
N LYS A 129 25.39 -25.07 10.48
CA LYS A 129 25.83 -25.01 11.89
C LYS A 129 24.79 -24.34 12.77
N ALA A 130 24.13 -23.29 12.27
CA ALA A 130 23.02 -22.63 12.95
C ALA A 130 21.85 -23.60 13.17
N GLY A 131 21.48 -24.37 12.14
CA GLY A 131 20.44 -25.40 12.24
C GLY A 131 20.80 -26.49 13.24
N GLN A 132 22.05 -26.94 13.28
CA GLN A 132 22.52 -27.91 14.27
C GLN A 132 22.44 -27.37 15.70
N ILE A 133 22.81 -26.12 15.93
CA ILE A 133 22.67 -25.49 17.25
C ILE A 133 21.18 -25.38 17.61
N LEU A 134 20.31 -24.92 16.73
CA LEU A 134 18.88 -24.84 16.97
C LEU A 134 18.27 -26.22 17.31
N ALA A 135 18.69 -27.27 16.59
CA ALA A 135 18.27 -28.64 16.86
C ALA A 135 18.71 -29.13 18.27
N GLN A 136 19.90 -28.74 18.75
CA GLN A 136 20.35 -29.03 20.14
C GLN A 136 19.48 -28.37 21.21
N TYR A 137 18.80 -27.27 20.87
CA TYR A 137 17.78 -26.64 21.74
C TYR A 137 16.38 -27.24 21.53
N GLY A 138 16.27 -28.33 20.79
CA GLY A 138 15.02 -29.03 20.53
C GLY A 138 14.10 -28.32 19.54
N VAL A 139 14.63 -27.38 18.75
CA VAL A 139 13.85 -26.65 17.72
C VAL A 139 13.83 -27.43 16.42
N THR A 140 12.63 -27.68 15.91
CA THR A 140 12.43 -28.31 14.59
C THR A 140 11.71 -27.37 13.63
N ALA A 141 11.89 -27.61 12.33
CA ALA A 141 11.21 -26.81 11.30
C ALA A 141 9.67 -26.81 11.47
N GLU A 142 9.11 -27.97 11.88
CA GLU A 142 7.67 -28.10 12.10
C GLU A 142 7.20 -27.27 13.30
N GLN A 143 7.95 -27.28 14.38
CA GLN A 143 7.65 -26.45 15.55
C GLN A 143 7.72 -24.94 15.23
N VAL A 144 8.68 -24.51 14.41
CA VAL A 144 8.75 -23.12 13.92
C VAL A 144 7.51 -22.78 13.12
N ARG A 145 7.09 -23.63 12.20
CA ARG A 145 5.86 -23.46 11.40
C ARG A 145 4.61 -23.36 12.27
N GLU A 146 4.46 -24.28 13.23
CA GLU A 146 3.31 -24.30 14.13
C GLU A 146 3.30 -23.09 15.06
N SER A 147 4.47 -22.65 15.55
CA SER A 147 4.58 -21.43 16.36
C SER A 147 4.15 -20.19 15.58
N VAL A 148 4.55 -20.06 14.32
CA VAL A 148 4.10 -18.97 13.42
C VAL A 148 2.59 -19.01 13.24
N ARG A 149 2.02 -20.21 13.03
CA ARG A 149 0.58 -20.41 12.91
C ARG A 149 -0.13 -19.97 14.20
N LEU A 150 0.34 -20.45 15.36
CA LEU A 150 -0.25 -20.11 16.67
C LEU A 150 -0.10 -18.62 17.01
N ILE A 151 1.04 -17.99 16.70
CA ILE A 151 1.25 -16.54 16.88
C ILE A 151 0.26 -15.75 16.02
N ASN A 152 0.07 -16.17 14.77
CA ASN A 152 -0.89 -15.55 13.86
C ASN A 152 -2.34 -15.76 14.35
N GLU A 153 -2.70 -16.98 14.76
CA GLU A 153 -4.01 -17.29 15.31
C GLU A 153 -4.25 -16.55 16.65
N ALA A 154 -3.28 -16.51 17.55
CA ALA A 154 -3.37 -15.78 18.81
C ALA A 154 -3.47 -14.26 18.60
N SER A 155 -2.81 -13.72 17.59
CA SER A 155 -2.94 -12.31 17.19
C SER A 155 -4.35 -12.00 16.67
N LEU A 156 -4.99 -12.98 16.02
CA LEU A 156 -6.38 -12.91 15.55
C LEU A 156 -7.39 -13.01 16.71
N VAL A 157 -7.11 -13.84 17.71
CA VAL A 157 -8.02 -14.10 18.86
C VAL A 157 -7.87 -13.06 19.99
N ARG A 158 -6.68 -12.51 20.22
CA ARG A 158 -6.43 -11.54 21.31
C ARG A 158 -6.97 -10.13 21.09
N ARG A 159 -7.50 -9.83 19.90
CA ARG A 159 -8.15 -8.53 19.69
C ARG A 159 -9.66 -8.69 19.84
N PRO A 160 -10.24 -8.30 20.98
CA PRO A 160 -11.69 -8.34 21.13
C PRO A 160 -12.35 -7.49 20.04
N ILE A 161 -13.43 -7.98 19.47
CA ILE A 161 -14.24 -7.32 18.46
C ILE A 161 -14.64 -5.88 18.90
N PHE A 162 -14.69 -5.62 20.20
CA PHE A 162 -14.99 -4.33 20.82
C PHE A 162 -13.83 -3.31 20.87
N SER A 163 -12.60 -3.68 20.49
CA SER A 163 -11.51 -2.70 20.30
C SER A 163 -11.69 -1.86 19.02
N GLN A 164 -12.76 -2.09 18.26
CA GLN A 164 -13.06 -1.41 17.00
C GLN A 164 -13.37 0.09 17.15
N SER A 165 -13.93 0.51 18.30
CA SER A 165 -14.12 1.93 18.60
C SER A 165 -12.78 2.69 18.70
N ASN A 166 -11.71 1.98 19.04
CA ASN A 166 -10.37 2.57 19.16
C ASN A 166 -9.59 2.65 17.84
N ALA A 167 -9.98 1.90 16.79
CA ALA A 167 -9.27 1.95 15.51
C ALA A 167 -9.51 3.28 14.79
N PHE A 168 -10.75 3.75 14.75
CA PHE A 168 -11.08 5.07 14.20
C PHE A 168 -10.48 6.19 15.06
N VAL A 169 -10.57 6.08 16.40
CA VAL A 169 -9.97 7.03 17.33
C VAL A 169 -8.43 7.00 17.25
N ARG A 170 -7.79 5.85 17.01
CA ARG A 170 -6.35 5.78 16.74
C ARG A 170 -5.98 6.38 15.39
N ALA A 171 -6.75 6.12 14.34
CA ALA A 171 -6.55 6.73 13.03
C ALA A 171 -6.59 8.27 13.11
N THR A 172 -7.50 8.82 13.92
CA THR A 172 -7.61 10.25 14.17
C THR A 172 -6.59 10.80 15.17
N ARG A 173 -5.95 9.95 15.97
CA ARG A 173 -4.96 10.35 17.00
C ARG A 173 -3.66 10.91 16.40
N HIS A 174 -3.31 10.55 15.16
CA HIS A 174 -2.15 11.08 14.45
C HIS A 174 -2.36 12.49 13.89
N GLY A 175 -3.56 13.06 14.05
CA GLY A 175 -3.92 14.37 13.54
C GLY A 175 -4.01 14.41 12.00
N VAL A 176 -4.78 15.36 11.52
CA VAL A 176 -4.88 15.66 10.09
C VAL A 176 -3.62 16.43 9.67
N SER A 177 -3.01 16.03 8.55
CA SER A 177 -1.82 16.72 8.03
C SER A 177 -2.08 18.21 7.80
N PRO A 178 -1.18 19.10 8.23
CA PRO A 178 -1.28 20.53 7.91
C PRO A 178 -1.40 20.79 6.41
N ILE A 179 -0.73 20.00 5.58
CA ILE A 179 -0.81 20.11 4.10
C ILE A 179 -2.24 19.86 3.63
N PHE A 180 -2.91 18.86 4.17
CA PHE A 180 -4.32 18.59 3.81
C PHE A 180 -5.24 19.72 4.29
N ILE A 181 -5.03 20.26 5.50
CA ILE A 181 -5.78 21.40 6.02
C ILE A 181 -5.60 22.61 5.11
N CYS A 182 -4.36 22.93 4.74
CA CYS A 182 -4.07 24.03 3.80
C CYS A 182 -4.75 23.81 2.44
N LEU A 183 -4.74 22.56 1.92
CA LEU A 183 -5.40 22.21 0.66
C LEU A 183 -6.91 22.42 0.74
N VAL A 184 -7.57 21.99 1.82
CA VAL A 184 -9.01 22.19 2.03
C VAL A 184 -9.33 23.67 2.16
N LEU A 185 -8.58 24.43 2.97
CA LEU A 185 -8.76 25.86 3.12
C LEU A 185 -8.56 26.60 1.78
N PHE A 186 -7.56 26.22 1.00
CA PHE A 186 -7.35 26.76 -0.35
C PHE A 186 -8.55 26.46 -1.27
N THR A 187 -9.06 25.25 -1.27
CA THR A 187 -10.26 24.88 -2.06
C THR A 187 -11.48 25.70 -1.65
N ILE A 188 -11.72 25.87 -0.35
CA ILE A 188 -12.80 26.71 0.18
C ILE A 188 -12.63 28.18 -0.25
N THR A 189 -11.40 28.69 -0.21
CA THR A 189 -11.09 30.06 -0.62
C THR A 189 -11.39 30.27 -2.11
N MET A 190 -11.01 29.31 -2.97
CA MET A 190 -11.32 29.36 -4.41
C MET A 190 -12.83 29.28 -4.67
N ALA A 191 -13.54 28.44 -3.92
CA ALA A 191 -15.00 28.39 -3.94
C ALA A 191 -15.62 29.75 -3.55
N GLY A 192 -15.08 30.39 -2.50
CA GLY A 192 -15.50 31.73 -2.07
C GLY A 192 -15.26 32.81 -3.13
N PHE A 193 -14.12 32.77 -3.82
CA PHE A 193 -13.84 33.72 -4.92
C PHE A 193 -14.85 33.57 -6.06
N LEU A 194 -15.19 32.33 -6.41
CA LEU A 194 -16.24 32.07 -7.40
C LEU A 194 -17.62 32.50 -6.94
N TRP A 195 -17.95 32.25 -5.66
CA TRP A 195 -19.26 32.60 -5.09
C TRP A 195 -19.50 34.11 -5.02
N PHE A 196 -18.49 34.88 -4.63
CA PHE A 196 -18.57 36.32 -4.48
C PHE A 196 -18.17 37.11 -5.74
N GLY A 197 -17.80 36.44 -6.83
CA GLY A 197 -17.36 37.08 -8.08
C GLY A 197 -16.06 37.90 -7.89
N ILE A 198 -15.16 37.46 -7.02
CA ILE A 198 -13.93 38.17 -6.70
C ILE A 198 -12.88 37.90 -7.80
N GLY A 199 -12.31 38.99 -8.35
CA GLY A 199 -11.21 38.91 -9.32
C GLY A 199 -11.67 38.88 -10.79
N ASN A 200 -10.72 39.12 -11.71
CA ASN A 200 -10.99 39.34 -13.13
C ASN A 200 -10.83 38.09 -14.02
N ASN A 201 -10.50 36.93 -13.43
CA ASN A 201 -10.29 35.68 -14.20
C ASN A 201 -11.03 34.50 -13.57
N PRO A 202 -12.35 34.39 -13.78
CA PRO A 202 -13.13 33.29 -13.19
C PRO A 202 -12.69 31.91 -13.69
N LYS A 203 -12.20 31.77 -14.94
CA LYS A 203 -11.68 30.49 -15.45
C LYS A 203 -10.51 29.98 -14.63
N LEU A 204 -9.61 30.87 -14.20
CA LEU A 204 -8.47 30.49 -13.35
C LEU A 204 -8.94 29.99 -11.98
N PHE A 205 -9.92 30.68 -11.37
CA PHE A 205 -10.48 30.26 -10.07
C PHE A 205 -11.26 28.95 -10.18
N MET A 206 -12.01 28.74 -11.28
CA MET A 206 -12.68 27.46 -11.58
C MET A 206 -11.63 26.34 -11.67
N PHE A 207 -10.59 26.53 -12.48
CA PHE A 207 -9.53 25.55 -12.68
C PHE A 207 -8.83 25.19 -11.35
N THR A 208 -8.42 26.19 -10.59
CA THR A 208 -7.73 25.99 -9.29
C THR A 208 -8.64 25.34 -8.25
N PHE A 209 -9.93 25.68 -8.21
CA PHE A 209 -10.95 25.00 -7.39
C PHE A 209 -11.08 23.53 -7.76
N ILE A 210 -11.22 23.23 -9.05
CA ILE A 210 -11.39 21.87 -9.55
C ILE A 210 -10.18 21.02 -9.19
N ILE A 211 -8.95 21.52 -9.46
CA ILE A 211 -7.71 20.77 -9.16
C ILE A 211 -7.53 20.54 -7.67
N SER A 212 -7.72 21.59 -6.85
CA SER A 212 -7.55 21.44 -5.40
C SER A 212 -8.64 20.55 -4.79
N GLY A 213 -9.89 20.67 -5.25
CA GLY A 213 -10.98 19.81 -4.83
C GLY A 213 -10.79 18.36 -5.24
N TRP A 214 -10.26 18.12 -6.45
CA TRP A 214 -9.89 16.80 -6.91
C TRP A 214 -8.77 16.18 -6.04
N LEU A 215 -7.75 16.94 -5.66
CA LEU A 215 -6.70 16.48 -4.74
C LEU A 215 -7.26 16.17 -3.33
N VAL A 216 -8.19 16.97 -2.83
CA VAL A 216 -8.91 16.66 -1.57
C VAL A 216 -9.64 15.33 -1.69
N SER A 217 -10.38 15.12 -2.79
CA SER A 217 -11.10 13.88 -3.03
C SER A 217 -10.18 12.67 -3.15
N LEU A 218 -9.03 12.82 -3.81
CA LEU A 218 -8.01 11.78 -3.88
C LEU A 218 -7.50 11.40 -2.49
N CYS A 219 -7.21 12.39 -1.64
CA CYS A 219 -6.80 12.13 -0.25
C CYS A 219 -7.86 11.36 0.54
N LEU A 220 -9.14 11.68 0.35
CA LEU A 220 -10.25 11.00 1.01
C LEU A 220 -10.44 9.56 0.49
N HIS A 221 -10.24 9.34 -0.80
CA HIS A 221 -10.27 8.03 -1.43
C HIS A 221 -9.17 7.12 -0.84
N GLU A 222 -7.92 7.57 -0.87
CA GLU A 222 -6.77 6.83 -0.32
C GLU A 222 -6.89 6.61 1.19
N PHE A 223 -7.40 7.60 1.91
CA PHE A 223 -7.68 7.46 3.34
C PHE A 223 -8.76 6.41 3.61
N GLY A 224 -9.77 6.31 2.75
CA GLY A 224 -10.78 5.25 2.82
C GLY A 224 -10.16 3.86 2.81
N HIS A 225 -9.26 3.59 1.87
CA HIS A 225 -8.49 2.35 1.81
C HIS A 225 -7.65 2.14 3.07
N ALA A 226 -6.88 3.17 3.48
CA ALA A 226 -5.97 3.08 4.62
C ALA A 226 -6.70 2.80 5.94
N VAL A 227 -7.78 3.52 6.24
CA VAL A 227 -8.53 3.34 7.49
C VAL A 227 -9.22 1.98 7.54
N THR A 228 -9.74 1.52 6.39
CA THR A 228 -10.38 0.21 6.29
C THR A 228 -9.36 -0.92 6.42
N ALA A 229 -8.16 -0.77 5.82
CA ALA A 229 -7.06 -1.72 5.96
C ALA A 229 -6.55 -1.78 7.41
N PHE A 230 -6.39 -0.62 8.07
CA PHE A 230 -6.03 -0.54 9.48
C PHE A 230 -7.05 -1.25 10.36
N TRP A 231 -8.33 -0.97 10.15
CA TRP A 231 -9.42 -1.66 10.83
C TRP A 231 -9.41 -3.17 10.55
N ALA A 232 -9.10 -3.58 9.32
CA ALA A 232 -9.03 -4.97 8.91
C ALA A 232 -7.78 -5.72 9.44
N GLY A 233 -6.78 -5.01 10.00
CA GLY A 233 -5.61 -5.60 10.68
C GLY A 233 -4.25 -5.19 10.14
N ASP A 234 -4.16 -4.40 9.07
CA ASP A 234 -2.90 -3.89 8.55
C ASP A 234 -2.44 -2.63 9.32
N GLU A 235 -1.64 -2.83 10.37
CA GLU A 235 -1.05 -1.73 11.14
C GLU A 235 0.08 -1.01 10.38
N SER A 236 0.58 -1.58 9.26
CA SER A 236 1.66 -0.95 8.50
C SER A 236 1.25 0.38 7.87
N VAL A 237 -0.04 0.59 7.59
CA VAL A 237 -0.58 1.84 7.03
C VAL A 237 -0.41 3.02 7.99
N GLU A 238 -0.46 2.77 9.32
CA GLU A 238 -0.20 3.77 10.36
C GLU A 238 1.27 4.20 10.34
N HIS A 239 2.19 3.23 10.32
CA HIS A 239 3.64 3.50 10.27
C HIS A 239 4.07 4.23 8.99
N LYS A 240 3.37 3.99 7.87
CA LYS A 240 3.59 4.69 6.59
C LYS A 240 3.01 6.10 6.58
N GLY A 241 2.20 6.45 7.59
CA GLY A 241 1.55 7.77 7.72
C GLY A 241 0.34 7.95 6.81
N TYR A 242 -0.25 6.86 6.29
CA TYR A 242 -1.41 6.91 5.39
C TYR A 242 -2.70 7.38 6.09
N LEU A 243 -2.75 7.31 7.42
CA LEU A 243 -3.89 7.77 8.22
C LEU A 243 -3.90 9.28 8.50
N THR A 244 -2.96 10.04 7.92
CA THR A 244 -2.83 11.49 8.17
C THR A 244 -3.46 12.37 7.09
N LEU A 245 -4.10 11.82 6.06
CA LEU A 245 -4.62 12.53 4.88
C LEU A 245 -3.53 13.33 4.12
N ASN A 246 -2.26 12.98 4.29
CA ASN A 246 -1.15 13.69 3.65
C ASN A 246 -0.97 13.23 2.19
N PRO A 247 -1.25 14.07 1.18
CA PRO A 247 -1.13 13.69 -0.23
C PRO A 247 0.29 13.23 -0.60
N LEU A 248 1.33 13.74 0.06
CA LEU A 248 2.72 13.36 -0.21
C LEU A 248 3.10 11.96 0.33
N LYS A 249 2.22 11.31 1.09
CA LYS A 249 2.43 9.96 1.62
C LYS A 249 1.82 8.86 0.76
N TYR A 250 0.81 9.18 -0.04
CA TYR A 250 0.02 8.17 -0.74
C TYR A 250 0.72 7.56 -1.95
N THR A 251 1.66 8.23 -2.61
CA THR A 251 2.43 7.63 -3.71
C THR A 251 3.58 8.51 -4.19
N HIS A 252 4.20 8.07 -5.29
CA HIS A 252 5.20 8.88 -5.98
C HIS A 252 4.53 10.14 -6.54
N PRO A 253 4.86 11.37 -6.09
CA PRO A 253 4.13 12.60 -6.44
C PRO A 253 3.97 12.81 -7.94
N ILE A 254 4.93 12.37 -8.73
CA ILE A 254 4.89 12.50 -10.21
C ILE A 254 3.76 11.65 -10.79
N ILE A 255 3.65 10.39 -10.41
CA ILE A 255 2.64 9.46 -10.98
C ILE A 255 1.25 9.81 -10.49
N SER A 256 1.13 10.24 -9.23
CA SER A 256 -0.17 10.44 -8.58
C SER A 256 -0.76 11.83 -8.77
N ILE A 257 0.05 12.82 -9.09
CA ILE A 257 -0.38 14.22 -9.20
C ILE A 257 -0.02 14.79 -10.57
N VAL A 258 1.26 14.69 -10.99
CA VAL A 258 1.73 15.37 -12.20
C VAL A 258 1.14 14.75 -13.46
N ILE A 259 1.10 13.41 -13.58
CA ILE A 259 0.55 12.75 -14.77
C ILE A 259 -0.96 13.01 -14.90
N PRO A 260 -1.82 12.78 -13.88
CA PRO A 260 -3.24 13.09 -13.98
C PRO A 260 -3.53 14.57 -14.28
N LEU A 261 -2.74 15.48 -13.68
CA LEU A 261 -2.85 16.91 -13.96
C LEU A 261 -2.47 17.24 -15.41
N ALA A 262 -1.39 16.68 -15.92
CA ALA A 262 -0.98 16.86 -17.30
C ALA A 262 -2.05 16.31 -18.27
N MET A 263 -2.63 15.15 -17.97
CA MET A 263 -3.71 14.57 -18.78
C MET A 263 -4.96 15.45 -18.77
N LEU A 264 -5.33 16.00 -17.60
CA LEU A 264 -6.44 16.95 -17.51
C LEU A 264 -6.18 18.21 -18.33
N LEU A 265 -4.95 18.74 -18.30
CA LEU A 265 -4.55 19.92 -19.10
C LEU A 265 -4.54 19.65 -20.61
N MET A 266 -4.30 18.40 -21.01
CA MET A 266 -4.32 17.97 -22.42
C MET A 266 -5.73 17.67 -22.94
N GLY A 267 -6.77 17.97 -22.18
CA GLY A 267 -8.16 17.68 -22.57
C GLY A 267 -8.61 16.26 -22.26
N GLY A 268 -7.80 15.52 -21.51
CA GLY A 268 -8.14 14.20 -21.03
C GLY A 268 -8.73 14.22 -19.62
N ILE A 269 -9.13 13.05 -19.17
CA ILE A 269 -9.63 12.87 -17.80
C ILE A 269 -8.44 12.63 -16.89
N GLY A 270 -8.40 13.33 -15.75
CA GLY A 270 -7.43 13.05 -14.71
C GLY A 270 -7.67 11.66 -14.12
N PHE A 271 -6.76 10.72 -14.37
CA PHE A 271 -6.84 9.40 -13.74
C PHE A 271 -6.40 9.49 -12.29
N PRO A 272 -7.09 8.80 -11.38
CA PRO A 272 -6.63 8.68 -10.01
C PRO A 272 -5.29 7.93 -10.01
N GLY A 273 -4.24 8.62 -9.60
CA GLY A 273 -2.87 8.09 -9.58
C GLY A 273 -2.35 7.84 -8.17
N GLY A 274 -3.20 7.72 -7.17
CA GLY A 274 -2.84 7.37 -5.80
C GLY A 274 -2.83 5.85 -5.59
N ALA A 275 -1.92 5.32 -4.78
CA ALA A 275 -2.03 3.95 -4.28
C ALA A 275 -1.48 3.85 -2.85
N VAL A 276 -2.33 3.41 -1.95
CA VAL A 276 -1.93 2.99 -0.61
C VAL A 276 -1.38 1.57 -0.70
N TYR A 277 -0.11 1.36 -0.35
CA TYR A 277 0.48 0.02 -0.29
C TYR A 277 -0.01 -0.73 0.95
N ILE A 278 -1.06 -1.52 0.78
CA ILE A 278 -1.70 -2.32 1.82
C ILE A 278 -1.03 -3.70 1.89
N ASN A 279 -0.73 -4.15 3.10
CA ASN A 279 -0.28 -5.51 3.33
C ASN A 279 -1.49 -6.45 3.42
N ILE A 280 -1.86 -7.03 2.27
CA ILE A 280 -3.02 -7.94 2.19
C ILE A 280 -2.89 -9.18 3.08
N HIS A 281 -1.66 -9.60 3.42
CA HIS A 281 -1.38 -10.74 4.29
C HIS A 281 -1.59 -10.41 5.78
N ALA A 282 -1.61 -9.12 6.15
CA ALA A 282 -1.94 -8.68 7.51
C ALA A 282 -3.45 -8.60 7.76
N LEU A 283 -4.27 -8.71 6.73
CA LEU A 283 -5.72 -8.66 6.86
C LEU A 283 -6.24 -9.92 7.57
N ARG A 284 -7.09 -9.73 8.58
CA ARG A 284 -7.63 -10.81 9.43
C ARG A 284 -8.42 -11.87 8.67
N LYS A 285 -9.05 -11.50 7.55
CA LYS A 285 -9.84 -12.40 6.69
C LYS A 285 -9.66 -11.98 5.24
N PRO A 286 -9.54 -12.94 4.29
CA PRO A 286 -9.40 -12.62 2.87
C PRO A 286 -10.51 -11.71 2.34
N ARG A 287 -11.76 -11.91 2.76
CA ARG A 287 -12.92 -11.09 2.37
C ARG A 287 -12.82 -9.61 2.78
N TYR A 288 -11.96 -9.25 3.76
CA TYR A 288 -11.73 -7.86 4.11
C TYR A 288 -10.98 -7.10 3.01
N ARG A 289 -10.31 -7.80 2.10
CA ARG A 289 -9.74 -7.21 0.90
C ARG A 289 -10.79 -6.50 0.05
N SER A 290 -11.96 -7.13 -0.15
CA SER A 290 -13.09 -6.50 -0.87
C SER A 290 -13.57 -5.22 -0.19
N LEU A 291 -13.67 -5.21 1.16
CA LEU A 291 -14.07 -4.01 1.90
C LEU A 291 -13.03 -2.90 1.79
N VAL A 292 -11.75 -3.27 1.87
CA VAL A 292 -10.65 -2.31 1.70
C VAL A 292 -10.69 -1.70 0.31
N SER A 293 -10.84 -2.52 -0.74
CA SER A 293 -10.94 -2.04 -2.11
C SER A 293 -12.21 -1.21 -2.38
N ALA A 294 -13.33 -1.53 -1.74
CA ALA A 294 -14.58 -0.77 -1.90
C ALA A 294 -14.55 0.61 -1.20
N ALA A 295 -13.67 0.81 -0.23
CA ALA A 295 -13.67 2.00 0.62
C ALA A 295 -13.28 3.28 -0.14
N GLY A 296 -12.36 3.21 -1.11
CA GLY A 296 -12.01 4.32 -1.98
C GLY A 296 -13.17 4.78 -2.87
N PRO A 297 -13.74 3.89 -3.70
CA PRO A 297 -14.94 4.20 -4.49
C PRO A 297 -16.11 4.73 -3.65
N LEU A 298 -16.29 4.20 -2.43
CA LEU A 298 -17.31 4.72 -1.51
C LEU A 298 -17.04 6.18 -1.09
N ALA A 299 -15.79 6.54 -0.86
CA ALA A 299 -15.40 7.92 -0.57
C ALA A 299 -15.70 8.85 -1.76
N ASN A 300 -15.43 8.42 -2.99
CA ASN A 300 -15.80 9.16 -4.20
C ASN A 300 -17.31 9.32 -4.33
N LEU A 301 -18.09 8.26 -4.06
CA LEU A 301 -19.54 8.33 -4.08
C LEU A 301 -20.08 9.34 -3.05
N ILE A 302 -19.55 9.32 -1.82
CA ILE A 302 -19.93 10.29 -0.78
C ILE A 302 -19.59 11.71 -1.23
N GLY A 303 -18.38 11.94 -1.76
CA GLY A 303 -17.94 13.22 -2.30
C GLY A 303 -18.86 13.72 -3.43
N LEU A 304 -19.22 12.83 -4.35
CA LEU A 304 -20.19 13.12 -5.43
C LEU A 304 -21.54 13.56 -4.89
N LEU A 305 -22.10 12.83 -3.92
CA LEU A 305 -23.39 13.17 -3.32
C LEU A 305 -23.34 14.51 -2.58
N VAL A 306 -22.24 14.82 -1.90
CA VAL A 306 -22.05 16.14 -1.26
C VAL A 306 -21.99 17.25 -2.31
N LEU A 307 -21.26 17.06 -3.41
CA LEU A 307 -21.19 18.02 -4.51
C LEU A 307 -22.50 18.16 -5.28
N ALA A 308 -23.38 17.17 -5.22
CA ALA A 308 -24.69 17.22 -5.85
C ALA A 308 -25.74 18.02 -5.05
N LEU A 309 -25.49 18.30 -3.75
CA LEU A 309 -26.44 19.02 -2.89
C LEU A 309 -26.93 20.36 -3.48
N PRO A 310 -26.08 21.20 -4.11
CA PRO A 310 -26.51 22.46 -4.73
C PRO A 310 -27.51 22.29 -5.87
N PHE A 311 -27.64 21.10 -6.44
CA PHE A 311 -28.44 20.81 -7.63
C PHE A 311 -29.71 20.00 -7.32
N GLY A 312 -29.95 19.67 -6.03
CA GLY A 312 -31.11 18.90 -5.57
C GLY A 312 -32.34 19.76 -5.26
N LYS A 313 -33.47 19.12 -5.06
CA LYS A 313 -34.75 19.77 -4.61
C LYS A 313 -34.85 19.85 -3.07
N LEU A 314 -33.73 20.11 -2.39
CA LEU A 314 -33.69 20.22 -0.93
C LEU A 314 -33.98 21.66 -0.46
N PRO A 315 -34.23 21.93 0.84
CA PRO A 315 -34.53 23.25 1.36
C PRO A 315 -33.47 24.32 1.09
N PHE A 316 -32.36 23.95 0.47
CA PHE A 316 -31.27 24.84 0.01
C PHE A 316 -31.51 25.45 -1.38
N ASP A 317 -32.54 25.08 -2.12
CA ASP A 317 -32.83 25.59 -3.47
C ASP A 317 -32.79 27.12 -3.55
N TYR A 318 -33.31 27.80 -2.55
CA TYR A 318 -33.32 29.28 -2.51
C TYR A 318 -31.88 29.83 -2.41
N PHE A 319 -31.00 29.18 -1.68
CA PHE A 319 -29.61 29.62 -1.52
C PHE A 319 -28.81 29.40 -2.81
N PHE A 320 -28.93 28.23 -3.38
CA PHE A 320 -28.18 27.87 -4.60
C PHE A 320 -28.77 28.46 -5.89
N SER A 321 -30.05 28.86 -5.90
CA SER A 321 -30.62 29.59 -7.04
C SER A 321 -29.97 30.96 -7.29
N LYS A 322 -29.22 31.49 -6.32
CA LYS A 322 -28.42 32.70 -6.43
C LYS A 322 -26.95 32.46 -6.67
N ALA A 323 -26.54 31.21 -6.78
CA ALA A 323 -25.13 30.85 -7.00
C ALA A 323 -24.66 31.33 -8.40
N PRO A 324 -23.49 31.95 -8.53
CA PRO A 324 -22.93 32.32 -9.81
C PRO A 324 -22.74 31.11 -10.74
N LEU A 325 -22.88 31.36 -12.05
CA LEU A 325 -22.74 30.34 -13.09
C LEU A 325 -21.41 29.59 -12.96
N GLU A 326 -20.32 30.32 -12.80
CA GLU A 326 -18.97 29.79 -12.72
C GLU A 326 -18.78 28.86 -11.51
N PHE A 327 -19.42 29.19 -10.37
CA PHE A 327 -19.42 28.33 -9.20
C PHE A 327 -20.14 27.01 -9.48
N LEU A 328 -21.34 27.07 -10.06
CA LEU A 328 -22.12 25.87 -10.40
C LEU A 328 -21.40 24.99 -11.42
N MET A 329 -20.80 25.60 -12.45
CA MET A 329 -19.98 24.89 -13.44
C MET A 329 -18.77 24.22 -12.81
N ALA A 330 -18.06 24.89 -11.90
CA ALA A 330 -16.89 24.33 -11.22
C ALA A 330 -17.25 23.15 -10.32
N VAL A 331 -18.35 23.28 -9.54
CA VAL A 331 -18.86 22.19 -8.69
C VAL A 331 -19.37 21.03 -9.56
N GLY A 332 -20.09 21.31 -10.65
CA GLY A 332 -20.55 20.30 -11.59
C GLY A 332 -19.40 19.50 -12.22
N PHE A 333 -18.33 20.19 -12.64
CA PHE A 333 -17.16 19.53 -13.21
C PHE A 333 -16.43 18.68 -12.17
N LEU A 334 -16.27 19.18 -10.94
CA LEU A 334 -15.66 18.38 -9.85
C LEU A 334 -16.49 17.14 -9.53
N ALA A 335 -17.82 17.25 -9.57
CA ALA A 335 -18.75 16.12 -9.41
C ALA A 335 -18.60 15.11 -10.57
N LEU A 336 -18.44 15.58 -11.81
CA LEU A 336 -18.16 14.71 -12.95
C LEU A 336 -16.85 13.93 -12.76
N LEU A 337 -15.80 14.57 -12.25
CA LEU A 337 -14.54 13.87 -11.94
C LEU A 337 -14.74 12.78 -10.86
N GLN A 338 -15.61 13.01 -9.86
CA GLN A 338 -15.93 11.97 -8.87
C GLN A 338 -16.72 10.81 -9.50
N MET A 339 -17.65 11.10 -10.38
CA MET A 339 -18.43 10.08 -11.11
C MET A 339 -17.51 9.23 -12.00
N VAL A 340 -16.63 9.87 -12.75
CA VAL A 340 -15.64 9.18 -13.60
C VAL A 340 -14.71 8.32 -12.75
N ALA A 341 -14.17 8.85 -11.63
CA ALA A 341 -13.32 8.08 -10.72
C ALA A 341 -14.06 6.88 -10.14
N LEU A 342 -15.34 7.04 -9.77
CA LEU A 342 -16.17 5.95 -9.26
C LEU A 342 -16.34 4.86 -10.32
N PHE A 343 -16.73 5.21 -11.56
CA PHE A 343 -16.93 4.25 -12.63
C PHE A 343 -15.64 3.51 -13.00
N ILE A 344 -14.53 4.24 -13.17
CA ILE A 344 -13.23 3.63 -13.50
C ILE A 344 -12.81 2.66 -12.40
N ASN A 345 -12.84 3.10 -11.13
CA ASN A 345 -12.38 2.26 -10.03
C ASN A 345 -13.29 1.06 -9.76
N LEU A 346 -14.54 1.06 -10.21
CA LEU A 346 -15.42 -0.11 -10.12
C LEU A 346 -15.24 -1.10 -11.29
N LEU A 347 -14.47 -0.78 -12.33
CA LEU A 347 -14.20 -1.73 -13.41
C LEU A 347 -13.42 -2.96 -12.89
N PRO A 348 -13.76 -4.18 -13.33
CA PRO A 348 -13.09 -5.41 -12.90
C PRO A 348 -11.73 -5.61 -13.62
N ILE A 349 -10.93 -4.55 -13.70
CA ILE A 349 -9.63 -4.54 -14.38
C ILE A 349 -8.52 -4.69 -13.32
N PRO A 350 -7.56 -5.62 -13.49
CA PRO A 350 -6.43 -5.76 -12.57
C PRO A 350 -5.69 -4.42 -12.37
N GLY A 351 -5.47 -4.07 -11.11
CA GLY A 351 -4.88 -2.78 -10.73
C GLY A 351 -5.89 -1.72 -10.29
N LEU A 352 -7.20 -1.95 -10.48
CA LEU A 352 -8.28 -1.11 -9.99
C LEU A 352 -8.99 -1.72 -8.78
N ASP A 353 -9.73 -0.90 -8.06
CA ASP A 353 -10.47 -1.31 -6.87
C ASP A 353 -11.55 -2.34 -7.17
N GLY A 354 -12.24 -2.23 -8.31
CA GLY A 354 -13.25 -3.18 -8.75
C GLY A 354 -12.71 -4.61 -8.87
N PHE A 355 -11.50 -4.77 -9.38
CA PHE A 355 -10.82 -6.06 -9.37
C PHE A 355 -10.53 -6.52 -7.94
N GLY A 356 -10.00 -5.63 -7.08
CA GLY A 356 -9.72 -5.93 -5.67
C GLY A 356 -10.97 -6.31 -4.86
N ILE A 357 -12.15 -5.81 -5.24
CA ILE A 357 -13.44 -6.21 -4.65
C ILE A 357 -13.76 -7.65 -5.01
N LEU A 358 -13.55 -8.05 -6.26
CA LEU A 358 -13.91 -9.37 -6.78
C LEU A 358 -12.86 -10.44 -6.48
N GLU A 359 -11.60 -10.06 -6.40
CA GLU A 359 -10.45 -10.96 -6.32
C GLU A 359 -10.55 -12.04 -5.23
N PRO A 360 -11.05 -11.78 -3.99
CA PRO A 360 -11.19 -12.83 -2.97
C PRO A 360 -12.17 -13.94 -3.32
N PHE A 361 -12.99 -13.74 -4.35
CA PHE A 361 -14.01 -14.68 -4.81
C PHE A 361 -13.63 -15.37 -6.13
N LEU A 362 -12.52 -14.96 -6.75
CA LEU A 362 -12.06 -15.53 -8.00
C LEU A 362 -11.42 -16.90 -7.79
N PRO A 363 -11.62 -17.85 -8.73
CA PRO A 363 -10.92 -19.12 -8.74
C PRO A 363 -9.39 -18.93 -8.81
N ARG A 364 -8.64 -19.89 -8.24
CA ARG A 364 -7.15 -19.84 -8.22
C ARG A 364 -6.53 -19.81 -9.60
N GLU A 365 -7.20 -20.39 -10.58
CA GLU A 365 -6.78 -20.40 -12.00
C GLU A 365 -6.64 -18.99 -12.59
N LEU A 366 -7.35 -18.00 -12.01
CA LEU A 366 -7.30 -16.60 -12.44
C LEU A 366 -6.27 -15.77 -11.65
N GLU A 367 -5.48 -16.38 -10.78
CA GLU A 367 -4.44 -15.65 -10.03
C GLU A 367 -3.37 -14.99 -10.94
N PHE A 368 -3.19 -15.52 -12.16
CA PHE A 368 -2.32 -14.90 -13.16
C PHE A 368 -2.76 -13.47 -13.54
N MET A 369 -4.05 -13.14 -13.39
CA MET A 369 -4.55 -11.79 -13.68
C MET A 369 -3.88 -10.73 -12.79
N ARG A 370 -3.36 -11.09 -11.61
CA ARG A 370 -2.57 -10.20 -10.77
C ARG A 370 -1.31 -9.69 -11.47
N SER A 371 -0.68 -10.52 -12.30
CA SER A 371 0.51 -10.10 -13.05
C SER A 371 0.21 -9.01 -14.10
N LEU A 372 -1.06 -8.85 -14.46
CA LEU A 372 -1.53 -7.84 -15.42
C LEU A 372 -1.82 -6.47 -14.77
N GLN A 373 -1.67 -6.32 -13.46
CA GLN A 373 -1.96 -5.06 -12.74
C GLN A 373 -1.18 -3.87 -13.32
N SER A 374 0.07 -4.09 -13.76
CA SER A 374 0.89 -3.05 -14.36
C SER A 374 0.35 -2.53 -15.70
N PHE A 375 -0.51 -3.31 -16.36
CA PHE A 375 -1.13 -2.96 -17.63
C PHE A 375 -2.53 -2.36 -17.48
N GLY A 376 -3.13 -2.43 -16.30
CA GLY A 376 -4.49 -1.95 -16.06
C GLY A 376 -4.68 -0.49 -16.48
N PHE A 377 -3.73 0.37 -16.10
CA PHE A 377 -3.74 1.77 -16.52
C PHE A 377 -3.70 1.95 -18.05
N LEU A 378 -2.84 1.21 -18.75
CA LEU A 378 -2.74 1.27 -20.21
C LEU A 378 -4.05 0.81 -20.88
N ILE A 379 -4.67 -0.23 -20.36
CA ILE A 379 -5.95 -0.74 -20.85
C ILE A 379 -7.02 0.34 -20.74
N ILE A 380 -7.13 1.00 -19.59
CA ILE A 380 -8.10 2.07 -19.38
C ILE A 380 -7.83 3.24 -20.29
N PHE A 381 -6.57 3.66 -20.40
CA PHE A 381 -6.16 4.75 -21.31
C PHE A 381 -6.59 4.46 -22.75
N LEU A 382 -6.30 3.25 -23.25
CA LEU A 382 -6.71 2.84 -24.60
C LEU A 382 -8.24 2.78 -24.74
N LEU A 383 -8.96 2.30 -23.74
CA LEU A 383 -10.41 2.17 -23.79
C LEU A 383 -11.13 3.52 -23.78
N LEU A 384 -10.61 4.51 -23.07
CA LEU A 384 -11.29 5.80 -22.88
C LEU A 384 -10.79 6.89 -23.83
N TRP A 385 -9.58 6.75 -24.39
CA TRP A 385 -8.98 7.75 -25.26
C TRP A 385 -9.17 7.47 -26.74
N THR A 386 -9.65 6.30 -27.09
CA THR A 386 -9.95 5.94 -28.48
C THR A 386 -11.43 6.13 -28.77
N ASP A 387 -11.76 6.61 -29.96
CA ASP A 387 -13.12 6.60 -30.48
C ASP A 387 -13.56 5.16 -30.71
N SER A 388 -14.19 4.58 -29.70
CA SER A 388 -14.58 3.18 -29.68
C SER A 388 -15.97 3.00 -29.08
N PRO A 389 -16.72 1.96 -29.48
CA PRO A 389 -18.01 1.64 -28.87
C PRO A 389 -17.94 1.45 -27.34
N ILE A 390 -16.78 1.09 -26.82
CA ILE A 390 -16.54 0.91 -25.36
C ILE A 390 -16.45 2.28 -24.69
N SER A 391 -15.72 3.22 -25.30
CA SER A 391 -15.66 4.62 -24.84
C SER A 391 -17.05 5.25 -24.84
N ASP A 392 -17.80 5.11 -25.95
CA ASP A 392 -19.17 5.62 -26.06
C ASP A 392 -20.08 5.03 -24.98
N PHE A 393 -20.00 3.72 -24.77
CA PHE A 393 -20.76 3.05 -23.72
C PHE A 393 -20.40 3.59 -22.32
N PHE A 394 -19.11 3.76 -22.03
CA PHE A 394 -18.64 4.30 -20.75
C PHE A 394 -19.18 5.72 -20.53
N TRP A 395 -19.00 6.63 -21.48
CA TRP A 395 -19.42 8.00 -21.36
C TRP A 395 -20.94 8.14 -21.27
N LYS A 396 -21.67 7.38 -22.07
CA LYS A 396 -23.13 7.33 -22.00
C LYS A 396 -23.61 6.94 -20.60
N ASN A 397 -22.98 5.95 -19.97
CA ASN A 397 -23.36 5.54 -18.60
C ASN A 397 -22.97 6.59 -17.56
N VAL A 398 -21.80 7.22 -17.68
CA VAL A 398 -21.38 8.33 -16.80
C VAL A 398 -22.38 9.45 -16.84
N TRP A 399 -22.75 9.96 -18.03
CA TRP A 399 -23.71 11.05 -18.19
C TRP A 399 -25.11 10.63 -17.73
N SER A 400 -25.56 9.44 -18.05
CA SER A 400 -26.85 8.92 -17.57
C SER A 400 -26.91 8.84 -16.05
N ALA A 401 -25.82 8.46 -15.38
CA ALA A 401 -25.73 8.44 -13.93
C ALA A 401 -25.72 9.85 -13.32
N MET A 402 -25.06 10.81 -13.98
CA MET A 402 -25.11 12.22 -13.59
C MET A 402 -26.54 12.78 -13.68
N ASP A 403 -27.24 12.50 -14.79
CA ASP A 403 -28.65 12.90 -15.00
C ASP A 403 -29.59 12.27 -13.96
N LEU A 404 -29.34 11.02 -13.58
CA LEU A 404 -30.13 10.32 -12.54
C LEU A 404 -29.99 11.00 -11.17
N ILE A 405 -28.81 11.52 -10.83
CA ILE A 405 -28.58 12.26 -9.59
C ILE A 405 -29.30 13.63 -9.69
N SER A 406 -29.01 14.39 -10.73
CA SER A 406 -29.67 15.68 -11.03
C SER A 406 -29.38 16.12 -12.48
N PRO A 407 -30.42 16.38 -13.29
CA PRO A 407 -30.23 16.96 -14.63
C PRO A 407 -29.49 18.31 -14.60
N ASN A 408 -29.69 19.13 -13.57
CA ASN A 408 -28.94 20.38 -13.42
C ASN A 408 -27.46 20.15 -13.18
N LEU A 409 -27.11 19.15 -12.36
CA LEU A 409 -25.70 18.77 -12.14
C LEU A 409 -25.03 18.39 -13.45
N SER A 410 -25.67 17.54 -14.25
CA SER A 410 -25.20 17.13 -15.57
C SER A 410 -25.06 18.32 -16.53
N TYR A 411 -26.04 19.20 -16.58
CA TYR A 411 -26.01 20.40 -17.40
C TYR A 411 -24.80 21.30 -17.08
N PHE A 412 -24.60 21.67 -15.81
CA PHE A 412 -23.48 22.54 -15.42
C PHE A 412 -22.12 21.86 -15.58
N ALA A 413 -22.03 20.56 -15.36
CA ALA A 413 -20.84 19.78 -15.66
C ALA A 413 -20.51 19.82 -17.15
N ASN A 414 -21.50 19.65 -18.03
CA ASN A 414 -21.31 19.69 -19.48
C ASN A 414 -20.90 21.10 -19.98
N GLU A 415 -21.50 22.16 -19.43
CA GLU A 415 -21.08 23.54 -19.75
C GLU A 415 -19.64 23.82 -19.34
N ALA A 416 -19.20 23.27 -18.20
CA ALA A 416 -17.82 23.37 -17.78
C ALA A 416 -16.88 22.58 -18.71
N VAL A 417 -17.25 21.38 -19.15
CA VAL A 417 -16.49 20.60 -20.15
C VAL A 417 -16.28 21.40 -21.42
N LYS A 418 -17.35 21.99 -21.99
CA LYS A 418 -17.25 22.85 -23.20
C LYS A 418 -16.38 24.09 -22.99
N LEU A 419 -16.34 24.64 -21.77
CA LEU A 419 -15.53 25.81 -21.45
C LEU A 419 -14.03 25.51 -21.41
N PHE A 420 -13.66 24.31 -20.93
CA PHE A 420 -12.26 23.89 -20.80
C PHE A 420 -11.74 23.12 -22.01
N PHE A 421 -12.64 22.44 -22.73
CA PHE A 421 -12.33 21.57 -23.88
C PHE A 421 -13.27 21.90 -25.04
N PRO A 422 -13.09 23.07 -25.68
CA PRO A 422 -13.94 23.56 -26.76
C PRO A 422 -13.88 22.70 -28.04
#